data_15a261b54516b6f74993a1e554fcdc4a
#
_entry.id   15a261b54516b6f74993a1e554fcdc4a
#
_cell.length_a   1.000
_cell.length_b   1.000
_cell.length_c   1.000
_cell.angle_alpha   90.00
_cell.angle_beta   90.00
_cell.angle_gamma   90.00
#
_symmetry.space_group_name_H-M   'P 1'
#
loop_
_entity.id
_entity.type
_entity.pdbx_description
1 polymer ?
#
loop_
_entity_poly.entity_id
_entity_poly.type
_entity_poly.pdbx_seq_one_letter_code
_entity_poly.pdbx_strand_id
1 'polypeptide(L)'
;MGITHKDSFENRKRHNIAEDKAEQYYNSIDCRLIRYGLDQMNSGISKKEFCLIPQVLRNTPDYIVIQKMAWLVEVKGGRDILRLKFEDLDSYDKWTHFCPILFFVYSTSFQEHKQIPYGRIKELIYRHDYPSGRYPDNNKEYYKIPMEDIFKDSEG
;
A
#
# COMPACT_ATOMS: atom_id res chain seq x y z
N MET A 1 -7.64 22.94 -2.57
CA MET A 1 -7.19 23.02 -1.16
C MET A 1 -5.93 22.19 -1.00
N GLY A 2 -4.86 22.82 -0.55
CA GLY A 2 -3.63 22.10 -0.30
C GLY A 2 -3.77 21.16 0.89
N ILE A 3 -3.14 19.98 0.82
CA ILE A 3 -2.98 19.09 1.97
C ILE A 3 -2.12 19.82 2.99
N THR A 4 -2.67 20.08 4.16
CA THR A 4 -1.94 20.74 5.23
C THR A 4 -0.95 19.79 5.89
N HIS A 5 0.04 20.30 6.63
CA HIS A 5 0.94 19.48 7.45
C HIS A 5 0.18 18.53 8.39
N LYS A 6 -1.00 18.93 8.84
CA LYS A 6 -1.90 18.11 9.65
C LYS A 6 -2.43 16.90 8.89
N ASP A 7 -2.83 17.07 7.62
CA ASP A 7 -3.31 15.96 6.79
C ASP A 7 -2.20 14.95 6.48
N SER A 8 -0.99 15.42 6.29
CA SER A 8 0.20 14.57 6.11
C SER A 8 0.52 13.76 7.36
N PHE A 9 0.42 14.37 8.55
CA PHE A 9 0.62 13.70 9.83
C PHE A 9 -0.46 12.65 10.11
N GLU A 10 -1.72 12.99 9.89
CA GLU A 10 -2.85 12.07 10.05
C GLU A 10 -2.77 10.89 9.08
N ASN A 11 -2.34 11.11 7.84
CA ASN A 11 -2.12 10.05 6.87
C ASN A 11 -0.99 9.09 7.30
N ARG A 12 0.11 9.61 7.84
CA ARG A 12 1.20 8.79 8.39
C ARG A 12 0.74 7.98 9.59
N LYS A 13 -0.05 8.59 10.49
CA LYS A 13 -0.61 7.90 11.65
C LYS A 13 -1.54 6.75 11.23
N ARG A 14 -2.35 6.96 10.20
CA ARG A 14 -3.23 5.91 9.64
C ARG A 14 -2.44 4.78 8.98
N HIS A 15 -1.34 5.10 8.32
CA HIS A 15 -0.45 4.09 7.74
C HIS A 15 0.17 3.21 8.82
N ASN A 16 0.66 3.81 9.91
CA ASN A 16 1.18 3.08 11.05
C ASN A 16 0.13 2.16 11.69
N ILE A 17 -1.13 2.60 11.79
CA ILE A 17 -2.24 1.77 12.28
C ILE A 17 -2.46 0.55 11.36
N ALA A 18 -2.42 0.74 10.06
CA ALA A 18 -2.59 -0.34 9.09
C ALA A 18 -1.45 -1.37 9.18
N GLU A 19 -0.21 -0.91 9.32
CA GLU A 19 0.95 -1.80 9.53
C GLU A 19 0.81 -2.61 10.82
N ASP A 20 0.43 -1.98 11.94
CA ASP A 20 0.19 -2.66 13.21
C ASP A 20 -0.91 -3.73 13.07
N LYS A 21 -1.99 -3.42 12.37
CA LYS A 21 -3.08 -4.36 12.10
C LYS A 21 -2.63 -5.52 11.22
N ALA A 22 -1.81 -5.25 10.22
CA ALA A 22 -1.25 -6.29 9.36
C ALA A 22 -0.33 -7.23 10.17
N GLU A 23 0.56 -6.69 10.98
CA GLU A 23 1.45 -7.48 11.84
C GLU A 23 0.66 -8.33 12.84
N GLN A 24 -0.34 -7.76 13.49
CA GLN A 24 -1.24 -8.50 14.39
C GLN A 24 -1.94 -9.65 13.67
N TYR A 25 -2.48 -9.40 12.49
CA TYR A 25 -3.17 -10.42 11.71
C TYR A 25 -2.24 -11.57 11.30
N TYR A 26 -1.11 -11.25 10.65
CA TYR A 26 -0.20 -12.27 10.15
C TYR A 26 0.50 -13.04 11.28
N ASN A 27 0.73 -12.41 12.43
CA ASN A 27 1.25 -13.08 13.63
C ASN A 27 0.20 -13.96 14.32
N SER A 28 -1.09 -13.76 14.06
CA SER A 28 -2.18 -14.57 14.60
C SER A 28 -2.47 -15.85 13.81
N ILE A 29 -1.96 -15.93 12.59
CA ILE A 29 -2.11 -17.10 11.72
C ILE A 29 -0.77 -17.83 11.58
N ASP A 30 -0.81 -19.10 11.15
CA ASP A 30 0.39 -19.90 10.97
C ASP A 30 1.16 -19.50 9.71
N CYS A 31 1.92 -18.41 9.81
CA CYS A 31 2.78 -17.89 8.76
C CYS A 31 3.99 -17.18 9.34
N ARG A 32 5.02 -17.00 8.53
CA ARG A 32 6.18 -16.18 8.86
C ARG A 32 6.09 -14.83 8.16
N LEU A 33 6.17 -13.76 8.93
CA LEU A 33 6.17 -12.39 8.44
C LEU A 33 7.59 -11.83 8.48
N ILE A 34 8.06 -11.30 7.35
CA ILE A 34 9.39 -10.70 7.22
C ILE A 34 9.22 -9.28 6.68
N ARG A 35 9.71 -8.28 7.41
CA ARG A 35 9.75 -6.93 6.89
C ARG A 35 10.73 -6.84 5.74
N TYR A 36 10.30 -6.28 4.62
CA TYR A 36 11.06 -6.27 3.38
C TYR A 36 11.18 -4.88 2.75
N GLY A 37 10.16 -4.05 2.88
CA GLY A 37 10.09 -2.72 2.27
C GLY A 37 11.26 -1.80 2.68
N LEU A 38 11.76 -1.04 1.73
CA LEU A 38 12.78 -0.03 1.96
C LEU A 38 12.13 1.25 2.49
N ASP A 39 12.51 1.67 3.69
CA ASP A 39 12.05 2.89 4.31
C ASP A 39 13.21 3.88 4.47
N GLN A 40 13.11 5.03 3.84
CA GLN A 40 14.12 6.09 3.91
C GLN A 40 14.36 6.57 5.35
N MET A 41 13.31 6.67 6.16
CA MET A 41 13.43 7.19 7.53
C MET A 41 14.14 6.23 8.47
N ASN A 42 14.02 4.93 8.26
CA ASN A 42 14.60 3.88 9.11
C ASN A 42 15.90 3.29 8.56
N SER A 43 16.25 3.58 7.31
CA SER A 43 17.44 3.03 6.64
C SER A 43 18.73 3.78 6.95
N GLY A 44 18.66 4.95 7.56
CA GLY A 44 19.82 5.80 7.85
C GLY A 44 20.41 6.51 6.63
N ILE A 45 19.81 6.36 5.45
CA ILE A 45 20.25 7.06 4.23
C ILE A 45 19.59 8.43 4.11
N SER A 46 20.31 9.39 3.50
CA SER A 46 19.78 10.71 3.25
C SER A 46 18.69 10.69 2.17
N LYS A 47 17.87 11.74 2.13
CA LYS A 47 16.87 11.90 1.06
C LYS A 47 17.51 11.90 -0.33
N LYS A 48 18.69 12.53 -0.47
CA LYS A 48 19.46 12.58 -1.72
C LYS A 48 19.92 11.18 -2.16
N GLU A 49 20.48 10.41 -1.24
CA GLU A 49 20.88 9.02 -1.49
C GLU A 49 19.69 8.14 -1.84
N PHE A 50 18.58 8.28 -1.12
CA PHE A 50 17.35 7.55 -1.39
C PHE A 50 16.83 7.81 -2.81
N CYS A 51 16.92 9.05 -3.30
CA CYS A 51 16.53 9.40 -4.66
C CYS A 51 17.43 8.77 -5.75
N LEU A 52 18.64 8.32 -5.40
CA LEU A 52 19.53 7.62 -6.32
C LEU A 52 19.13 6.13 -6.50
N ILE A 53 18.36 5.60 -5.59
CA ILE A 53 17.89 4.20 -5.66
C ILE A 53 16.82 4.11 -6.78
N PRO A 54 16.89 3.12 -7.66
CA PRO A 54 15.87 2.90 -8.69
C PRO A 54 14.46 2.84 -8.09
N GLN A 55 13.49 3.43 -8.77
CA GLN A 55 12.10 3.53 -8.29
C GLN A 55 11.52 2.17 -7.88
N VAL A 56 11.74 1.13 -8.65
CA VAL A 56 11.24 -0.22 -8.35
C VAL A 56 11.74 -0.76 -7.00
N LEU A 57 12.97 -0.41 -6.61
CA LEU A 57 13.53 -0.80 -5.31
C LEU A 57 13.03 0.11 -4.19
N ARG A 58 12.81 1.40 -4.46
CA ARG A 58 12.20 2.31 -3.47
C ARG A 58 10.76 1.95 -3.16
N ASN A 59 10.04 1.42 -4.13
CA ASN A 59 8.63 1.02 -4.03
C ASN A 59 8.51 -0.50 -3.83
N THR A 60 9.43 -1.10 -3.08
CA THR A 60 9.36 -2.49 -2.66
C THR A 60 8.16 -2.69 -1.72
N PRO A 61 7.36 -3.75 -1.90
CA PRO A 61 6.29 -4.08 -0.95
C PRO A 61 6.78 -4.22 0.50
N ASP A 62 5.91 -3.93 1.46
CA ASP A 62 6.27 -3.81 2.87
C ASP A 62 6.78 -5.11 3.50
N TYR A 63 6.19 -6.24 3.14
CA TYR A 63 6.46 -7.54 3.76
C TYR A 63 6.58 -8.67 2.76
N ILE A 64 7.32 -9.70 3.17
CA ILE A 64 7.22 -11.06 2.63
C ILE A 64 6.46 -11.90 3.65
N VAL A 65 5.45 -12.62 3.20
CA VAL A 65 4.72 -13.58 4.02
C VAL A 65 4.98 -14.99 3.48
N ILE A 66 5.36 -15.89 4.36
CA ILE A 66 5.65 -17.29 4.03
C ILE A 66 4.69 -18.19 4.82
N GLN A 67 3.96 -19.03 4.09
CA GLN A 67 3.11 -20.07 4.65
C GLN A 67 3.43 -21.38 3.88
N LYS A 68 2.54 -21.82 2.99
CA LYS A 68 2.85 -22.91 2.05
C LYS A 68 3.63 -22.42 0.85
N MET A 69 3.52 -21.16 0.55
CA MET A 69 4.27 -20.44 -0.49
C MET A 69 4.62 -19.04 0.04
N ALA A 70 5.49 -18.36 -0.66
CA ALA A 70 5.81 -16.98 -0.35
C ALA A 70 5.02 -16.02 -1.25
N TRP A 71 4.58 -14.89 -0.67
CA TRP A 71 4.02 -13.78 -1.41
C TRP A 71 4.45 -12.46 -0.78
N LEU A 72 4.36 -11.40 -1.58
CA LEU A 72 4.62 -10.03 -1.13
C LEU A 72 3.32 -9.43 -0.59
N VAL A 73 3.44 -8.64 0.46
CA VAL A 73 2.31 -7.91 1.05
C VAL A 73 2.62 -6.43 1.07
N GLU A 74 1.74 -5.66 0.47
CA GLU A 74 1.71 -4.20 0.55
C GLU A 74 0.61 -3.78 1.52
N VAL A 75 0.96 -2.98 2.51
CA VAL A 75 0.00 -2.48 3.51
C VAL A 75 -0.45 -1.08 3.12
N LYS A 76 -1.74 -0.89 3.06
CA LYS A 76 -2.34 0.43 2.83
C LYS A 76 -3.41 0.73 3.87
N GLY A 77 -3.40 1.95 4.36
CA GLY A 77 -4.40 2.44 5.28
C GLY A 77 -5.11 3.68 4.75
N GLY A 78 -6.33 3.87 5.18
CA GLY A 78 -7.09 5.06 4.87
C GLY A 78 -8.38 5.09 5.68
N ARG A 79 -9.13 6.18 5.55
CA ARG A 79 -10.45 6.30 6.15
C ARG A 79 -11.51 5.78 5.16
N ASP A 80 -11.88 6.60 4.21
CA ASP A 80 -12.95 6.34 3.24
C ASP A 80 -12.41 6.15 1.82
N ILE A 81 -11.16 6.56 1.58
CA ILE A 81 -10.51 6.52 0.27
C ILE A 81 -9.13 5.89 0.41
N LEU A 82 -8.85 4.95 -0.46
CA LEU A 82 -7.52 4.41 -0.68
C LEU A 82 -6.83 5.23 -1.78
N ARG A 83 -5.63 5.72 -1.49
CA ARG A 83 -4.80 6.44 -2.46
C ARG A 83 -3.69 5.55 -2.94
N LEU A 84 -3.66 5.26 -4.23
CA LEU A 84 -2.62 4.46 -4.87
C LEU A 84 -1.86 5.30 -5.89
N LYS A 85 -0.59 5.53 -5.62
CA LYS A 85 0.29 6.29 -6.53
C LYS A 85 0.50 5.52 -7.83
N PHE A 86 0.51 6.23 -8.95
CA PHE A 86 0.77 5.64 -10.26
C PHE A 86 2.15 4.98 -10.32
N GLU A 87 3.16 5.62 -9.73
CA GLU A 87 4.51 5.06 -9.69
C GLU A 87 4.62 3.77 -8.86
N ASP A 88 3.82 3.65 -7.80
CA ASP A 88 3.77 2.42 -6.99
C ASP A 88 3.19 1.28 -7.82
N LEU A 89 2.10 1.52 -8.54
CA LEU A 89 1.48 0.52 -9.42
C LEU A 89 2.43 0.06 -10.53
N ASP A 90 3.17 0.99 -11.14
CA ASP A 90 4.19 0.66 -12.13
C ASP A 90 5.29 -0.26 -11.54
N SER A 91 5.70 0.01 -10.32
CA SER A 91 6.67 -0.82 -9.60
C SER A 91 6.10 -2.20 -9.24
N TYR A 92 4.85 -2.26 -8.76
CA TYR A 92 4.20 -3.53 -8.42
C TYR A 92 3.97 -4.41 -9.66
N ASP A 93 3.69 -3.85 -10.82
CA ASP A 93 3.64 -4.58 -12.07
C ASP A 93 4.95 -5.33 -12.36
N LYS A 94 6.07 -4.72 -12.04
CA LYS A 94 7.40 -5.35 -12.16
C LYS A 94 7.61 -6.43 -11.09
N TRP A 95 7.24 -6.17 -9.85
CA TRP A 95 7.36 -7.14 -8.76
C TRP A 95 6.52 -8.39 -8.96
N THR A 96 5.34 -8.29 -9.61
CA THR A 96 4.48 -9.45 -9.89
C THR A 96 5.12 -10.50 -10.80
N HIS A 97 6.16 -10.14 -11.55
CA HIS A 97 6.94 -11.09 -12.34
C HIS A 97 7.76 -12.06 -11.47
N PHE A 98 8.02 -11.69 -10.23
CA PHE A 98 8.83 -12.50 -9.30
C PHE A 98 7.97 -13.23 -8.27
N CYS A 99 6.92 -12.57 -7.78
CA CYS A 99 6.14 -13.08 -6.66
C CYS A 99 4.73 -12.45 -6.67
N PRO A 100 3.68 -13.21 -6.31
CA PRO A 100 2.34 -12.62 -6.14
C PRO A 100 2.34 -11.50 -5.10
N ILE A 101 1.56 -10.46 -5.34
CA ILE A 101 1.36 -9.34 -4.41
C ILE A 101 -0.06 -9.36 -3.89
N LEU A 102 -0.18 -9.34 -2.58
CA LEU A 102 -1.44 -9.18 -1.86
C LEU A 102 -1.44 -7.82 -1.16
N PHE A 103 -2.51 -7.08 -1.28
CA PHE A 103 -2.70 -5.85 -0.52
C PHE A 103 -3.44 -6.16 0.77
N PHE A 104 -2.88 -5.72 1.89
CA PHE A 104 -3.57 -5.65 3.16
C PHE A 104 -4.08 -4.23 3.34
N VAL A 105 -5.38 -4.03 3.20
CA VAL A 105 -6.02 -2.72 3.26
C VAL A 105 -6.80 -2.59 4.57
N TYR A 106 -6.49 -1.57 5.37
CA TYR A 106 -7.20 -1.26 6.59
C TYR A 106 -7.96 0.07 6.46
N SER A 107 -9.24 0.04 6.79
CA SER A 107 -10.09 1.24 6.84
C SER A 107 -10.36 1.64 8.29
N THR A 108 -10.00 2.87 8.65
CA THR A 108 -10.31 3.40 9.99
C THR A 108 -11.79 3.75 10.14
N SER A 109 -12.51 3.97 9.05
CA SER A 109 -13.95 4.22 9.05
C SER A 109 -14.73 2.93 9.27
N PHE A 110 -14.38 1.85 8.60
CA PHE A 110 -14.99 0.54 8.80
C PHE A 110 -14.42 -0.23 10.00
N GLN A 111 -13.25 0.17 10.50
CA GLN A 111 -12.50 -0.54 11.55
C GLN A 111 -12.24 -2.02 11.20
N GLU A 112 -12.01 -2.26 9.92
CA GLU A 112 -11.79 -3.59 9.36
C GLU A 112 -10.62 -3.58 8.39
N HIS A 113 -10.06 -4.76 8.16
CA HIS A 113 -9.10 -4.97 7.09
C HIS A 113 -9.67 -5.90 6.02
N LYS A 114 -9.12 -5.76 4.83
CA LYS A 114 -9.34 -6.70 3.74
C LYS A 114 -8.04 -7.02 3.05
N GLN A 115 -7.83 -8.29 2.74
CA GLN A 115 -6.78 -8.73 1.85
C GLN A 115 -7.33 -8.83 0.44
N ILE A 116 -6.67 -8.17 -0.50
CA ILE A 116 -7.09 -8.15 -1.90
C ILE A 116 -5.88 -8.37 -2.80
N PRO A 117 -5.92 -9.35 -3.73
CA PRO A 117 -4.84 -9.54 -4.70
C PRO A 117 -4.63 -8.29 -5.55
N TYR A 118 -3.39 -7.96 -5.86
CA TYR A 118 -3.05 -6.80 -6.68
C TYR A 118 -3.79 -6.80 -8.04
N GLY A 119 -3.93 -7.98 -8.65
CA GLY A 119 -4.69 -8.11 -9.90
C GLY A 119 -6.13 -7.63 -9.79
N ARG A 120 -6.79 -7.85 -8.65
CA ARG A 120 -8.16 -7.36 -8.41
C ARG A 120 -8.21 -5.84 -8.26
N ILE A 121 -7.19 -5.24 -7.64
CA ILE A 121 -7.07 -3.77 -7.57
C ILE A 121 -6.95 -3.19 -8.97
N LYS A 122 -6.14 -3.79 -9.84
CA LYS A 122 -6.01 -3.36 -11.23
C LYS A 122 -7.33 -3.49 -12.01
N GLU A 123 -8.07 -4.57 -11.80
CA GLU A 123 -9.40 -4.74 -12.41
C GLU A 123 -10.39 -3.66 -11.95
N LEU A 124 -10.40 -3.33 -10.66
CA LEU A 124 -11.22 -2.24 -10.14
C LEU A 124 -10.87 -0.91 -10.81
N ILE A 125 -9.57 -0.60 -10.90
CA ILE A 125 -9.10 0.63 -11.58
C ILE A 125 -9.50 0.65 -13.05
N TYR A 126 -9.41 -0.48 -13.73
CA TYR A 126 -9.78 -0.59 -15.15
C TYR A 126 -11.28 -0.46 -15.39
N ARG A 127 -12.10 -1.06 -14.54
CA ARG A 127 -13.57 -1.07 -14.69
C ARG A 127 -14.23 0.24 -14.27
N HIS A 128 -13.63 0.94 -13.31
CA HIS A 128 -14.13 2.19 -12.78
C HIS A 128 -13.18 3.31 -13.17
N ASP A 129 -13.71 4.35 -13.75
CA ASP A 129 -12.94 5.55 -14.06
C ASP A 129 -12.73 6.38 -12.79
N TYR A 130 -11.89 5.88 -11.89
CA TYR A 130 -11.63 6.55 -10.62
C TYR A 130 -10.95 7.90 -10.82
N PRO A 131 -11.36 8.92 -10.06
CA PRO A 131 -10.69 10.21 -10.11
C PRO A 131 -9.24 10.09 -9.64
N SER A 132 -8.39 10.90 -10.22
CA SER A 132 -7.00 11.06 -9.80
C SER A 132 -6.81 12.35 -9.01
N GLY A 133 -5.73 12.41 -8.27
CA GLY A 133 -5.27 13.60 -7.58
C GLY A 133 -3.75 13.69 -7.64
N ARG A 134 -3.20 14.80 -7.15
CA ARG A 134 -1.77 15.01 -7.05
C ARG A 134 -1.39 15.42 -5.63
N TYR A 135 -0.30 14.86 -5.12
CA TYR A 135 0.27 15.33 -3.85
C TYR A 135 0.92 16.70 -4.05
N PRO A 136 0.58 17.71 -3.24
CA PRO A 136 1.10 19.07 -3.44
C PRO A 136 2.59 19.21 -3.16
N ASP A 137 3.17 18.34 -2.33
CA ASP A 137 4.58 18.39 -1.94
C ASP A 137 5.54 17.82 -3.01
N ASN A 138 5.10 16.83 -3.79
CA ASN A 138 5.95 16.16 -4.77
C ASN A 138 5.31 15.98 -6.14
N ASN A 139 4.10 16.50 -6.34
CA ASN A 139 3.34 16.44 -7.60
C ASN A 139 3.07 15.02 -8.13
N LYS A 140 3.20 13.99 -7.29
CA LYS A 140 2.93 12.59 -7.68
C LYS A 140 1.44 12.34 -7.81
N GLU A 141 1.05 11.71 -8.92
CA GLU A 141 -0.34 11.35 -9.18
C GLU A 141 -0.74 10.06 -8.43
N TYR A 142 -1.98 10.01 -8.00
CA TYR A 142 -2.58 8.84 -7.38
C TYR A 142 -4.05 8.68 -7.77
N TYR A 143 -4.53 7.44 -7.78
CA TYR A 143 -5.95 7.13 -7.86
C TYR A 143 -6.63 7.29 -6.50
N LYS A 144 -7.87 7.76 -6.53
CA LYS A 144 -8.77 7.81 -5.37
C LYS A 144 -9.78 6.67 -5.48
N ILE A 145 -9.53 5.59 -4.77
CA ILE A 145 -10.41 4.41 -4.80
C ILE A 145 -11.25 4.41 -3.52
N PRO A 146 -12.58 4.44 -3.63
CA PRO A 146 -13.43 4.34 -2.44
C PRO A 146 -13.15 3.04 -1.68
N MET A 147 -12.98 3.12 -0.36
CA MET A 147 -12.81 1.92 0.49
C MET A 147 -14.01 0.98 0.36
N GLU A 148 -15.20 1.54 0.16
CA GLU A 148 -16.42 0.78 -0.07
C GLU A 148 -16.29 -0.21 -1.25
N ASP A 149 -15.67 0.20 -2.34
CA ASP A 149 -15.48 -0.67 -3.51
C ASP A 149 -14.52 -1.82 -3.21
N ILE A 150 -13.50 -1.57 -2.40
CA ILE A 150 -12.55 -2.60 -1.96
C ILE A 150 -13.23 -3.58 -1.02
N PHE A 151 -13.98 -3.09 -0.04
CA PHE A 151 -14.61 -3.94 0.98
C PHE A 151 -15.83 -4.71 0.46
N LYS A 152 -16.52 -4.21 -0.56
CA LYS A 152 -17.61 -4.91 -1.24
C LYS A 152 -17.16 -5.93 -2.29
N ASP A 153 -15.90 -5.91 -2.69
CA ASP A 153 -15.37 -6.87 -3.67
C ASP A 153 -15.44 -8.29 -3.06
N SER A 154 -16.48 -9.03 -3.45
CA SER A 154 -16.83 -10.32 -2.87
C SER A 154 -16.06 -11.50 -3.46
N GLU A 155 -15.30 -11.28 -4.52
CA GLU A 155 -14.49 -12.31 -5.16
C GLU A 155 -13.06 -12.24 -4.62
N GLY A 156 -12.88 -12.91 -3.53
CA GLY A 156 -11.55 -13.25 -3.08
C GLY A 156 -10.92 -14.30 -3.98
#